data_8a1e969c2037511c27e3f125c119dec0
#
_entry.id   8a1e969c2037511c27e3f125c119dec0
#
_cell.length_a   1.000
_cell.length_b   1.000
_cell.length_c   1.000
_cell.angle_alpha   90.00
_cell.angle_beta   90.00
_cell.angle_gamma   90.00
#
_symmetry.space_group_name_H-M   'P 1'
#
loop_
_entity.id
_entity.type
_entity.pdbx_description
1 polymer ?
#
loop_
_entity_poly.entity_id
_entity_poly.type
_entity_poly.pdbx_seq_one_letter_code
_entity_poly.pdbx_strand_id
1 'polypeptide(L)'
;MKRLFCNAHIYTMDPRLPHAAAMLVEDGRVLWTGEAAGEIAADESVDLEGAVVMPGMGDSHMHLMSLGRRLCSLDVSRASDWAQMQRMVARYLRENQLAPGEWIDAAGFNEDRFSPALLPTRRELDRVAPNHPMILRRVCGHMAICNTAALRAVGITADTPQPPQGEFEIEDGFPNGRFKEYGITFLDSLRPAPDIACLKRWLRAGMQHAAASGLTFVASEDLETAPGCSWEMVLQAYDELRAEGMPLRVNQQCLLSTPQQLQRFLDAGYRAGQGDDWFTIGPLKLLADGSLGARTALLEQDYADAPGEQGMGLYTTEQLAELIGMAHRYGMHAAVHAIGNGAIRRVLDAIEQAMQQPGPAPSLPHGIVHCQITDAALLERIRRMGVQVYAQPVFLEYDLHMADQRVGRRLASTSYAWRTLCEQGTLVSGGSDCPVEPCSPFKGIYCAVSRRDFSGQPQNGWNPQQALSRTQAAALFTTSAAAAMGLEHCGQLRPGSYADFLVLRQDPFTAACEELVDLRPAQVWVGGECRIETQKN
;
A
#
# COMPACT_ATOMS: atom_id res chain seq x y z
N MET A 1 -22.65 8.55 23.74
CA MET A 1 -23.80 7.65 23.48
C MET A 1 -23.29 6.22 23.56
N LYS A 2 -23.96 5.41 24.42
CA LYS A 2 -23.63 4.00 24.61
C LYS A 2 -24.40 3.14 23.62
N ARG A 3 -23.68 2.38 22.80
CA ARG A 3 -24.25 1.46 21.81
C ARG A 3 -23.84 0.03 22.15
N LEU A 4 -24.82 -0.87 22.31
CA LEU A 4 -24.59 -2.28 22.56
C LEU A 4 -24.74 -3.05 21.25
N PHE A 5 -23.67 -3.69 20.80
CA PHE A 5 -23.69 -4.67 19.71
C PHE A 5 -23.88 -6.06 20.33
N CYS A 6 -24.89 -6.81 19.91
CA CYS A 6 -25.21 -8.10 20.48
C CYS A 6 -25.60 -9.14 19.43
N ASN A 7 -25.78 -10.38 19.85
CA ASN A 7 -26.09 -11.51 18.97
C ASN A 7 -25.07 -11.67 17.83
N ALA A 8 -23.77 -11.81 18.19
CA ALA A 8 -22.68 -11.93 17.25
C ALA A 8 -21.66 -13.00 17.67
N HIS A 9 -20.87 -13.46 16.72
CA HIS A 9 -19.65 -14.24 16.98
C HIS A 9 -18.44 -13.30 16.90
N ILE A 10 -17.99 -12.79 18.04
CA ILE A 10 -16.93 -11.79 18.10
C ILE A 10 -15.57 -12.47 18.35
N TYR A 11 -14.67 -12.37 17.38
CA TYR A 11 -13.25 -12.65 17.56
C TYR A 11 -12.57 -11.37 18.06
N THR A 12 -12.14 -11.35 19.30
CA THR A 12 -11.59 -10.11 19.90
C THR A 12 -10.13 -9.84 19.55
N MET A 13 -9.40 -10.87 19.17
CA MET A 13 -7.92 -10.88 19.04
C MET A 13 -7.20 -10.51 20.36
N ASP A 14 -7.89 -10.50 21.50
CA ASP A 14 -7.31 -10.44 22.85
C ASP A 14 -7.13 -11.89 23.38
N PRO A 15 -5.90 -12.35 23.66
CA PRO A 15 -5.68 -13.72 24.14
C PRO A 15 -6.34 -14.02 25.50
N ARG A 16 -6.71 -12.99 26.28
CA ARG A 16 -7.39 -13.17 27.56
C ARG A 16 -8.89 -13.44 27.42
N LEU A 17 -9.50 -12.99 26.32
CA LEU A 17 -10.90 -13.20 25.99
C LEU A 17 -11.03 -13.37 24.46
N PRO A 18 -10.63 -14.52 23.88
CA PRO A 18 -10.56 -14.68 22.42
C PRO A 18 -11.90 -14.53 21.70
N HIS A 19 -12.99 -14.86 22.38
CA HIS A 19 -14.34 -14.81 21.83
C HIS A 19 -15.29 -14.04 22.76
N ALA A 20 -16.30 -13.42 22.17
CA ALA A 20 -17.40 -12.77 22.85
C ALA A 20 -18.69 -12.87 22.02
N ALA A 21 -19.84 -12.60 22.65
CA ALA A 21 -21.15 -12.55 21.97
C ALA A 21 -21.74 -11.14 21.90
N ALA A 22 -21.17 -10.21 22.67
CA ALA A 22 -21.62 -8.82 22.71
C ALA A 22 -20.47 -7.85 23.04
N MET A 23 -20.64 -6.58 22.64
CA MET A 23 -19.69 -5.51 22.86
C MET A 23 -20.44 -4.20 23.12
N LEU A 24 -20.05 -3.48 24.20
CA LEU A 24 -20.53 -2.14 24.51
C LEU A 24 -19.51 -1.10 24.03
N VAL A 25 -19.98 -0.12 23.29
CA VAL A 25 -19.17 0.97 22.73
C VAL A 25 -19.69 2.33 23.24
N GLU A 26 -18.79 3.22 23.63
CA GLU A 26 -19.09 4.62 23.93
C GLU A 26 -17.99 5.50 23.39
N ASP A 27 -18.36 6.61 22.75
CA ASP A 27 -17.47 7.64 22.22
C ASP A 27 -16.30 7.07 21.37
N GLY A 28 -16.66 6.11 20.50
CA GLY A 28 -15.72 5.48 19.57
C GLY A 28 -14.78 4.45 20.19
N ARG A 29 -14.99 4.09 21.47
CA ARG A 29 -14.16 3.11 22.18
C ARG A 29 -14.96 1.96 22.73
N VAL A 30 -14.36 0.79 22.78
CA VAL A 30 -14.91 -0.39 23.43
C VAL A 30 -14.84 -0.19 24.94
N LEU A 31 -16.00 -0.21 25.62
CA LEU A 31 -16.08 -0.19 27.08
C LEU A 31 -16.05 -1.58 27.69
N TRP A 32 -16.68 -2.53 27.00
CA TRP A 32 -16.83 -3.90 27.49
C TRP A 32 -17.03 -4.86 26.32
N THR A 33 -16.53 -6.09 26.48
CA THR A 33 -16.80 -7.25 25.63
C THR A 33 -17.04 -8.46 26.50
N GLY A 34 -17.98 -9.37 26.13
CA GLY A 34 -18.29 -10.57 26.92
C GLY A 34 -19.22 -11.54 26.21
N GLU A 35 -19.47 -12.69 26.90
CA GLU A 35 -20.25 -13.82 26.37
C GLU A 35 -21.76 -13.53 26.27
N ALA A 36 -22.31 -12.74 27.17
CA ALA A 36 -23.72 -12.40 27.16
C ALA A 36 -23.92 -10.93 27.49
N ALA A 37 -24.79 -10.29 26.72
CA ALA A 37 -25.35 -9.00 27.09
C ALA A 37 -26.44 -9.21 28.16
N GLY A 38 -26.06 -9.36 29.44
CA GLY A 38 -27.02 -9.31 30.54
C GLY A 38 -27.74 -7.96 30.56
N GLU A 39 -28.21 -7.49 31.71
CA GLU A 39 -28.82 -6.16 31.87
C GLU A 39 -27.75 -5.04 31.73
N ILE A 40 -27.17 -4.91 30.50
CA ILE A 40 -26.21 -3.84 30.18
C ILE A 40 -27.01 -2.61 29.73
N ALA A 41 -26.94 -1.53 30.51
CA ALA A 41 -27.56 -0.27 30.13
C ALA A 41 -26.88 0.34 28.91
N ALA A 42 -27.61 0.52 27.82
CA ALA A 42 -27.17 1.16 26.59
C ALA A 42 -28.26 2.11 26.08
N ASP A 43 -27.83 3.16 25.35
CA ASP A 43 -28.80 4.11 24.74
C ASP A 43 -29.38 3.51 23.44
N GLU A 44 -28.62 2.64 22.77
CA GLU A 44 -29.00 1.95 21.54
C GLU A 44 -28.50 0.49 21.58
N SER A 45 -29.31 -0.43 21.04
CA SER A 45 -28.93 -1.84 20.87
C SER A 45 -28.98 -2.21 19.40
N VAL A 46 -27.89 -2.79 18.88
CA VAL A 46 -27.75 -3.24 17.49
C VAL A 46 -27.64 -4.76 17.50
N ASP A 47 -28.70 -5.44 17.01
CA ASP A 47 -28.67 -6.88 16.78
C ASP A 47 -27.88 -7.19 15.50
N LEU A 48 -26.82 -7.95 15.62
CA LEU A 48 -25.98 -8.36 14.49
C LEU A 48 -26.41 -9.68 13.85
N GLU A 49 -27.58 -10.21 14.21
CA GLU A 49 -28.23 -11.36 13.55
C GLU A 49 -27.33 -12.63 13.48
N GLY A 50 -26.45 -12.84 14.44
CA GLY A 50 -25.50 -13.95 14.46
C GLY A 50 -24.27 -13.76 13.55
N ALA A 51 -24.04 -12.54 13.03
CA ALA A 51 -22.91 -12.25 12.18
C ALA A 51 -21.57 -12.44 12.91
N VAL A 52 -20.53 -12.69 12.13
CA VAL A 52 -19.15 -12.73 12.62
C VAL A 52 -18.60 -11.30 12.71
N VAL A 53 -18.00 -11.00 13.85
CA VAL A 53 -17.30 -9.72 14.10
C VAL A 53 -15.85 -9.98 14.38
N MET A 54 -14.97 -9.16 13.82
CA MET A 54 -13.55 -9.16 14.13
C MET A 54 -13.01 -7.73 14.18
N PRO A 55 -11.86 -7.48 14.83
CA PRO A 55 -11.24 -6.16 14.80
C PRO A 55 -11.06 -5.68 13.38
N GLY A 56 -11.13 -4.37 13.19
CA GLY A 56 -10.71 -3.72 11.97
C GLY A 56 -9.27 -4.10 11.63
N MET A 57 -9.01 -4.35 10.35
CA MET A 57 -7.71 -4.79 9.90
C MET A 57 -6.80 -3.62 9.53
N GLY A 58 -5.50 -3.86 9.60
CA GLY A 58 -4.46 -2.92 9.23
C GLY A 58 -3.64 -3.38 8.04
N ASP A 59 -3.13 -2.43 7.28
CA ASP A 59 -2.13 -2.63 6.25
C ASP A 59 -0.84 -1.92 6.66
N SER A 60 0.23 -2.67 6.90
CA SER A 60 1.46 -2.11 7.46
C SER A 60 2.39 -1.47 6.41
N HIS A 61 2.05 -1.54 5.14
CA HIS A 61 2.75 -0.84 4.06
C HIS A 61 1.91 -0.80 2.79
N MET A 62 1.48 0.41 2.41
CA MET A 62 0.80 0.69 1.16
C MET A 62 1.03 2.14 0.70
N HIS A 63 0.37 2.57 -0.39
CA HIS A 63 0.48 3.90 -1.00
C HIS A 63 -0.92 4.45 -1.30
N LEU A 64 -1.57 5.07 -0.32
CA LEU A 64 -2.95 5.59 -0.45
C LEU A 64 -3.09 6.61 -1.57
N MET A 65 -2.14 7.53 -1.68
CA MET A 65 -2.17 8.57 -2.72
C MET A 65 -2.02 7.97 -4.11
N SER A 66 -1.11 7.01 -4.30
CA SER A 66 -0.95 6.28 -5.57
C SER A 66 -2.19 5.49 -5.93
N LEU A 67 -2.79 4.80 -4.95
CA LEU A 67 -4.06 4.10 -5.12
C LEU A 67 -5.16 5.07 -5.54
N GLY A 68 -5.33 6.17 -4.81
CA GLY A 68 -6.34 7.16 -5.11
C GLY A 68 -6.16 7.83 -6.47
N ARG A 69 -4.91 8.16 -6.84
CA ARG A 69 -4.58 8.67 -8.18
C ARG A 69 -4.99 7.68 -9.27
N ARG A 70 -4.71 6.38 -9.06
CA ARG A 70 -5.14 5.30 -9.97
C ARG A 70 -6.67 5.20 -10.05
N LEU A 71 -7.37 5.25 -8.91
CA LEU A 71 -8.84 5.19 -8.86
C LEU A 71 -9.51 6.42 -9.48
N CYS A 72 -8.88 7.59 -9.35
CA CYS A 72 -9.33 8.84 -9.99
C CYS A 72 -8.92 8.94 -11.45
N SER A 73 -8.15 8.00 -12.00
CA SER A 73 -7.84 7.94 -13.42
C SER A 73 -8.97 7.28 -14.20
N LEU A 74 -9.09 7.63 -15.49
CA LEU A 74 -10.05 7.00 -16.38
C LEU A 74 -9.55 5.62 -16.83
N ASP A 75 -10.16 4.55 -16.35
CA ASP A 75 -9.90 3.20 -16.86
C ASP A 75 -10.55 3.01 -18.23
N VAL A 76 -9.73 2.84 -19.26
CA VAL A 76 -10.17 2.59 -20.64
C VAL A 76 -9.89 1.15 -21.10
N SER A 77 -9.55 0.25 -20.20
CA SER A 77 -9.18 -1.14 -20.50
C SER A 77 -10.27 -1.92 -21.26
N ARG A 78 -11.53 -1.48 -21.11
CA ARG A 78 -12.69 -2.10 -21.78
C ARG A 78 -13.05 -1.44 -23.12
N ALA A 79 -12.38 -0.35 -23.51
CA ALA A 79 -12.65 0.29 -24.78
C ALA A 79 -12.23 -0.60 -25.96
N SER A 80 -13.10 -0.73 -26.95
CA SER A 80 -12.88 -1.52 -28.17
C SER A 80 -12.98 -0.69 -29.45
N ASP A 81 -13.40 0.57 -29.33
CA ASP A 81 -13.48 1.53 -30.42
C ASP A 81 -13.44 2.98 -29.93
N TRP A 82 -13.20 3.92 -30.83
CA TRP A 82 -13.08 5.35 -30.52
C TRP A 82 -14.39 5.99 -30.08
N ALA A 83 -15.53 5.52 -30.56
CA ALA A 83 -16.81 6.02 -30.11
C ALA A 83 -17.09 5.63 -28.66
N GLN A 84 -16.71 4.42 -28.27
CA GLN A 84 -16.76 3.99 -26.88
C GLN A 84 -15.81 4.81 -26.01
N MET A 85 -14.57 5.03 -26.46
CA MET A 85 -13.60 5.90 -25.77
C MET A 85 -14.18 7.30 -25.53
N GLN A 86 -14.78 7.91 -26.55
CA GLN A 86 -15.43 9.23 -26.43
C GLN A 86 -16.55 9.23 -25.38
N ARG A 87 -17.38 8.18 -25.37
CA ARG A 87 -18.45 8.05 -24.37
C ARG A 87 -17.88 7.91 -22.94
N MET A 88 -16.80 7.13 -22.77
CA MET A 88 -16.13 6.95 -21.47
C MET A 88 -15.54 8.27 -20.97
N VAL A 89 -14.83 9.01 -21.83
CA VAL A 89 -14.30 10.33 -21.47
C VAL A 89 -15.41 11.32 -21.12
N ALA A 90 -16.46 11.40 -21.95
CA ALA A 90 -17.59 12.30 -21.70
C ALA A 90 -18.34 11.95 -20.39
N ARG A 91 -18.44 10.68 -20.06
CA ARG A 91 -18.99 10.21 -18.79
C ARG A 91 -18.09 10.63 -17.63
N TYR A 92 -16.79 10.36 -17.73
CA TYR A 92 -15.78 10.69 -16.71
C TYR A 92 -15.77 12.19 -16.40
N LEU A 93 -15.81 13.06 -17.43
CA LEU A 93 -15.85 14.51 -17.26
C LEU A 93 -17.09 14.97 -16.47
N ARG A 94 -18.26 14.37 -16.75
CA ARG A 94 -19.50 14.70 -16.02
C ARG A 94 -19.49 14.20 -14.58
N GLU A 95 -19.07 12.95 -14.36
CA GLU A 95 -19.09 12.32 -13.03
C GLU A 95 -18.08 12.97 -12.08
N ASN A 96 -16.94 13.42 -12.61
CA ASN A 96 -15.89 14.08 -11.82
C ASN A 96 -15.98 15.61 -11.85
N GLN A 97 -16.93 16.20 -12.57
CA GLN A 97 -17.16 17.66 -12.68
C GLN A 97 -15.89 18.44 -13.04
N LEU A 98 -15.05 17.88 -13.93
CA LEU A 98 -13.78 18.50 -14.31
C LEU A 98 -14.02 19.82 -15.05
N ALA A 99 -13.35 20.89 -14.60
CA ALA A 99 -13.34 22.18 -15.27
C ALA A 99 -12.45 22.14 -16.53
N PRO A 100 -12.75 22.95 -17.56
CA PRO A 100 -11.87 23.06 -18.73
C PRO A 100 -10.43 23.37 -18.32
N GLY A 101 -9.47 22.62 -18.89
CA GLY A 101 -8.05 22.73 -18.56
C GLY A 101 -7.57 21.77 -17.47
N GLU A 102 -8.45 21.13 -16.71
CA GLU A 102 -8.04 20.06 -15.80
C GLU A 102 -7.61 18.80 -16.59
N TRP A 103 -6.61 18.11 -16.03
CA TRP A 103 -5.98 16.95 -16.67
C TRP A 103 -6.85 15.70 -16.59
N ILE A 104 -6.85 14.93 -17.69
CA ILE A 104 -7.40 13.58 -17.76
C ILE A 104 -6.22 12.60 -17.82
N ASP A 105 -6.03 11.83 -16.76
CA ASP A 105 -5.18 10.64 -16.80
C ASP A 105 -6.05 9.44 -17.18
N ALA A 106 -5.74 8.78 -18.31
CA ALA A 106 -6.41 7.57 -18.74
C ALA A 106 -5.41 6.41 -18.84
N ALA A 107 -5.81 5.23 -18.41
CA ALA A 107 -4.95 4.04 -18.37
C ALA A 107 -5.65 2.79 -18.89
N GLY A 108 -4.86 1.77 -19.25
CA GLY A 108 -5.39 0.49 -19.70
C GLY A 108 -5.67 0.42 -21.20
N PHE A 109 -5.20 1.40 -21.98
CA PHE A 109 -5.37 1.37 -23.43
C PHE A 109 -4.60 0.19 -24.05
N ASN A 110 -5.29 -0.52 -24.95
CA ASN A 110 -4.70 -1.59 -25.74
C ASN A 110 -5.28 -1.53 -27.16
N GLU A 111 -4.44 -1.15 -28.13
CA GLU A 111 -4.83 -1.04 -29.55
C GLU A 111 -5.27 -2.36 -30.16
N ASP A 112 -4.78 -3.51 -29.64
CA ASP A 112 -5.16 -4.83 -30.15
C ASP A 112 -6.65 -5.15 -29.93
N ARG A 113 -7.31 -4.40 -29.05
CA ARG A 113 -8.77 -4.50 -28.82
C ARG A 113 -9.59 -3.65 -29.78
N PHE A 114 -8.96 -2.74 -30.53
CA PHE A 114 -9.67 -1.83 -31.43
C PHE A 114 -9.80 -2.44 -32.82
N SER A 115 -10.94 -2.19 -33.46
CA SER A 115 -11.18 -2.62 -34.86
C SER A 115 -11.56 -1.41 -35.72
N PRO A 116 -10.68 -1.00 -36.67
CA PRO A 116 -9.32 -1.52 -36.87
C PRO A 116 -8.36 -1.18 -35.74
N ALA A 117 -7.35 -2.03 -35.56
CA ALA A 117 -6.26 -1.76 -34.60
C ALA A 117 -5.52 -0.48 -35.04
N LEU A 118 -5.52 0.52 -34.19
CA LEU A 118 -4.89 1.81 -34.45
C LEU A 118 -4.20 2.32 -33.19
N LEU A 119 -2.91 2.48 -33.25
CA LEU A 119 -2.16 3.22 -32.24
C LEU A 119 -2.40 4.73 -32.46
N PRO A 120 -3.08 5.43 -31.51
CA PRO A 120 -3.48 6.82 -31.72
C PRO A 120 -2.30 7.78 -31.73
N THR A 121 -2.56 8.96 -32.24
CA THR A 121 -1.73 10.16 -32.09
C THR A 121 -2.51 11.21 -31.28
N ARG A 122 -1.91 12.38 -31.06
CA ARG A 122 -2.62 13.52 -30.45
C ARG A 122 -3.92 13.88 -31.17
N ARG A 123 -4.01 13.64 -32.50
CA ARG A 123 -5.18 14.01 -33.32
C ARG A 123 -6.42 13.21 -32.92
N GLU A 124 -6.29 11.93 -32.59
CA GLU A 124 -7.41 11.10 -32.12
C GLU A 124 -7.84 11.56 -30.73
N LEU A 125 -6.90 11.87 -29.83
CA LEU A 125 -7.20 12.34 -28.49
C LEU A 125 -7.77 13.77 -28.48
N ASP A 126 -7.38 14.62 -29.42
CA ASP A 126 -7.97 15.96 -29.59
C ASP A 126 -9.47 15.90 -29.89
N ARG A 127 -9.94 14.85 -30.60
CA ARG A 127 -11.38 14.63 -30.88
C ARG A 127 -12.12 14.13 -29.63
N VAL A 128 -11.42 13.43 -28.74
CA VAL A 128 -12.00 12.83 -27.52
C VAL A 128 -12.06 13.84 -26.38
N ALA A 129 -11.02 14.65 -26.22
CA ALA A 129 -10.88 15.61 -25.11
C ALA A 129 -10.31 16.95 -25.62
N PRO A 130 -11.06 17.74 -26.42
CA PRO A 130 -10.52 18.95 -27.07
C PRO A 130 -10.15 20.06 -26.08
N ASN A 131 -10.81 20.15 -24.93
CA ASN A 131 -10.66 21.22 -23.96
C ASN A 131 -9.90 20.84 -22.69
N HIS A 132 -9.41 19.60 -22.61
CA HIS A 132 -8.71 19.06 -21.45
C HIS A 132 -7.36 18.48 -21.87
N PRO A 133 -6.26 18.80 -21.19
CA PRO A 133 -5.02 18.03 -21.32
C PRO A 133 -5.30 16.56 -20.97
N MET A 134 -4.95 15.65 -21.88
CA MET A 134 -5.19 14.22 -21.71
C MET A 134 -3.92 13.42 -21.95
N ILE A 135 -3.65 12.48 -21.06
CA ILE A 135 -2.63 11.44 -21.23
C ILE A 135 -3.33 10.08 -21.21
N LEU A 136 -3.07 9.29 -22.24
CA LEU A 136 -3.55 7.93 -22.42
C LEU A 136 -2.38 6.96 -22.29
N ARG A 137 -2.35 6.17 -21.21
CA ARG A 137 -1.28 5.21 -20.96
C ARG A 137 -1.64 3.84 -21.50
N ARG A 138 -0.72 3.27 -22.28
CA ARG A 138 -0.84 1.90 -22.79
C ARG A 138 -0.72 0.89 -21.66
N VAL A 139 -1.42 -0.23 -21.79
CA VAL A 139 -1.45 -1.33 -20.80
C VAL A 139 -0.06 -1.87 -20.43
N CYS A 140 0.92 -1.81 -21.34
CA CYS A 140 2.30 -2.25 -21.07
C CYS A 140 3.12 -1.29 -20.18
N GLY A 141 2.66 -0.04 -19.97
CA GLY A 141 3.39 0.96 -19.21
C GLY A 141 4.54 1.67 -19.96
N HIS A 142 4.99 1.12 -21.09
CA HIS A 142 6.14 1.64 -21.86
C HIS A 142 5.79 2.68 -22.92
N MET A 143 4.52 3.06 -23.01
CA MET A 143 4.03 4.08 -23.94
C MET A 143 2.91 4.90 -23.33
N ALA A 144 2.95 6.19 -23.58
CA ALA A 144 1.85 7.11 -23.33
C ALA A 144 1.58 7.97 -24.58
N ILE A 145 0.33 8.34 -24.77
CA ILE A 145 -0.07 9.25 -25.82
C ILE A 145 -0.76 10.46 -25.18
N CYS A 146 -0.38 11.66 -25.58
CA CYS A 146 -1.07 12.87 -25.12
C CYS A 146 -1.66 13.66 -26.27
N ASN A 147 -2.68 14.46 -25.94
CA ASN A 147 -3.33 15.33 -26.90
C ASN A 147 -2.59 16.67 -27.07
N THR A 148 -3.02 17.49 -28.03
CA THR A 148 -2.44 18.82 -28.28
C THR A 148 -2.59 19.76 -27.07
N ALA A 149 -3.69 19.65 -26.31
CA ALA A 149 -3.88 20.44 -25.09
C ALA A 149 -2.84 20.09 -24.03
N ALA A 150 -2.48 18.81 -23.88
CA ALA A 150 -1.43 18.37 -22.96
C ALA A 150 -0.04 18.86 -23.40
N LEU A 151 0.31 18.73 -24.69
CA LEU A 151 1.58 19.25 -25.22
C LEU A 151 1.75 20.75 -24.94
N ARG A 152 0.68 21.52 -25.17
CA ARG A 152 0.67 22.97 -24.88
C ARG A 152 0.83 23.27 -23.39
N ALA A 153 0.12 22.53 -22.54
CA ALA A 153 0.15 22.73 -21.10
C ALA A 153 1.54 22.51 -20.48
N VAL A 154 2.34 21.59 -21.08
CA VAL A 154 3.71 21.30 -20.63
C VAL A 154 4.78 22.03 -21.45
N GLY A 155 4.41 22.87 -22.43
CA GLY A 155 5.34 23.65 -23.25
C GLY A 155 6.16 22.85 -24.27
N ILE A 156 5.72 21.64 -24.65
CA ILE A 156 6.40 20.83 -25.67
C ILE A 156 6.05 21.33 -27.06
N THR A 157 7.08 21.65 -27.83
CA THR A 157 7.00 22.21 -29.20
C THR A 157 7.86 21.41 -30.18
N ALA A 158 7.89 21.84 -31.44
CA ALA A 158 8.77 21.27 -32.48
C ALA A 158 10.27 21.41 -32.11
N ASP A 159 10.64 22.45 -31.37
CA ASP A 159 12.02 22.74 -30.99
C ASP A 159 12.43 22.08 -29.65
N THR A 160 11.52 21.35 -29.00
CA THR A 160 11.84 20.65 -27.73
C THR A 160 12.83 19.52 -28.00
N PRO A 161 13.99 19.51 -27.30
CA PRO A 161 14.97 18.44 -27.49
C PRO A 161 14.44 17.10 -27.00
N GLN A 162 14.87 16.02 -27.62
CA GLN A 162 14.55 14.65 -27.16
C GLN A 162 15.13 14.42 -25.76
N PRO A 163 14.36 13.77 -24.86
CA PRO A 163 14.87 13.44 -23.53
C PRO A 163 15.97 12.36 -23.60
N PRO A 164 16.93 12.39 -22.69
CA PRO A 164 17.91 11.31 -22.58
C PRO A 164 17.22 9.97 -22.32
N GLN A 165 17.64 8.89 -23.01
CA GLN A 165 17.15 7.51 -22.82
C GLN A 165 15.63 7.31 -23.06
N GLY A 166 14.97 8.25 -23.75
CA GLY A 166 13.57 8.18 -24.13
C GLY A 166 13.31 8.91 -25.43
N GLU A 167 12.12 8.77 -25.95
CA GLU A 167 11.73 9.47 -27.18
C GLU A 167 10.28 9.96 -27.13
N PHE A 168 10.02 11.03 -27.86
CA PHE A 168 8.70 11.34 -28.39
C PHE A 168 8.74 11.41 -29.92
N GLU A 169 7.69 10.88 -30.53
CA GLU A 169 7.65 10.78 -32.00
C GLU A 169 7.31 12.13 -32.63
N ILE A 170 8.01 12.44 -33.74
CA ILE A 170 7.76 13.63 -34.58
C ILE A 170 7.04 13.18 -35.86
N GLU A 171 5.97 13.87 -36.21
CA GLU A 171 5.24 13.71 -37.46
C GLU A 171 4.95 15.10 -38.04
N ASP A 172 5.26 15.30 -39.32
CA ASP A 172 5.11 16.61 -40.02
C ASP A 172 5.85 17.76 -39.28
N GLY A 173 7.01 17.48 -38.69
CA GLY A 173 7.81 18.47 -37.96
C GLY A 173 7.28 18.89 -36.58
N PHE A 174 6.28 18.17 -36.04
CA PHE A 174 5.70 18.46 -34.73
C PHE A 174 5.49 17.16 -33.92
N PRO A 175 5.60 17.17 -32.58
CA PRO A 175 5.33 15.99 -31.75
C PRO A 175 3.92 15.43 -32.02
N ASN A 176 3.84 14.13 -32.38
CA ASN A 176 2.57 13.48 -32.67
C ASN A 176 1.82 13.03 -31.41
N GLY A 177 2.37 13.27 -30.23
CA GLY A 177 1.80 12.96 -28.94
C GLY A 177 2.24 11.62 -28.33
N ARG A 178 2.97 10.78 -29.06
CA ARG A 178 3.46 9.49 -28.55
C ARG A 178 4.79 9.65 -27.84
N PHE A 179 4.85 9.14 -26.60
CA PHE A 179 6.01 9.13 -25.72
C PHE A 179 6.36 7.70 -25.35
N LYS A 180 7.63 7.33 -25.38
CA LYS A 180 8.13 5.98 -25.05
C LYS A 180 9.20 6.04 -23.98
N GLU A 181 9.25 4.99 -23.16
CA GLU A 181 10.26 4.78 -22.12
C GLU A 181 10.45 6.04 -21.25
N TYR A 182 11.66 6.53 -21.11
CA TYR A 182 11.96 7.73 -20.33
C TYR A 182 11.27 9.00 -20.84
N GLY A 183 10.77 9.00 -22.10
CA GLY A 183 9.91 10.06 -22.62
C GLY A 183 8.63 10.25 -21.81
N ILE A 184 8.09 9.20 -21.23
CA ILE A 184 6.90 9.27 -20.33
C ILE A 184 7.25 10.01 -19.05
N THR A 185 8.38 9.68 -18.42
CA THR A 185 8.87 10.35 -17.21
C THR A 185 9.19 11.82 -17.50
N PHE A 186 9.76 12.12 -18.65
CA PHE A 186 10.00 13.49 -19.12
C PHE A 186 8.68 14.27 -19.24
N LEU A 187 7.65 13.70 -19.90
CA LEU A 187 6.32 14.30 -20.00
C LEU A 187 5.71 14.56 -18.61
N ASP A 188 5.78 13.57 -17.72
CA ASP A 188 5.24 13.69 -16.35
C ASP A 188 5.99 14.75 -15.54
N SER A 189 7.31 14.91 -15.71
CA SER A 189 8.11 15.91 -14.99
C SER A 189 7.79 17.37 -15.38
N LEU A 190 7.23 17.57 -16.56
CA LEU A 190 6.82 18.89 -17.05
C LEU A 190 5.40 19.28 -16.63
N ARG A 191 4.64 18.34 -16.06
CA ARG A 191 3.27 18.62 -15.61
C ARG A 191 3.27 19.57 -14.42
N PRO A 192 2.26 20.45 -14.32
CA PRO A 192 2.06 21.20 -13.10
C PRO A 192 1.91 20.28 -11.89
N ALA A 193 2.49 20.66 -10.76
CA ALA A 193 2.26 19.96 -9.50
C ALA A 193 0.75 19.96 -9.18
N PRO A 194 0.21 18.85 -8.65
CA PRO A 194 -1.16 18.83 -8.17
C PRO A 194 -1.33 19.81 -7.00
N ASP A 195 -2.46 20.47 -6.94
CA ASP A 195 -2.82 21.31 -5.79
C ASP A 195 -3.35 20.48 -4.61
N ILE A 196 -3.55 21.12 -3.47
CA ILE A 196 -4.08 20.49 -2.25
C ILE A 196 -5.44 19.83 -2.49
N ALA A 197 -6.30 20.42 -3.29
CA ALA A 197 -7.63 19.87 -3.60
C ALA A 197 -7.51 18.56 -4.38
N CYS A 198 -6.57 18.49 -5.32
CA CYS A 198 -6.26 17.27 -6.07
C CYS A 198 -5.68 16.17 -5.16
N LEU A 199 -4.73 16.50 -4.27
CA LEU A 199 -4.16 15.57 -3.31
C LEU A 199 -5.24 15.00 -2.37
N LYS A 200 -6.11 15.86 -1.84
CA LYS A 200 -7.25 15.44 -1.00
C LYS A 200 -8.20 14.51 -1.73
N ARG A 201 -8.49 14.78 -3.01
CA ARG A 201 -9.34 13.92 -3.84
C ARG A 201 -8.74 12.53 -3.98
N TRP A 202 -7.43 12.44 -4.26
CA TRP A 202 -6.73 11.16 -4.37
C TRP A 202 -6.70 10.42 -3.03
N LEU A 203 -6.28 11.07 -1.96
CA LEU A 203 -6.23 10.46 -0.63
C LEU A 203 -7.60 9.97 -0.18
N ARG A 204 -8.66 10.76 -0.40
CA ARG A 204 -10.04 10.37 -0.06
C ARG A 204 -10.47 9.12 -0.82
N ALA A 205 -10.21 9.06 -2.13
CA ALA A 205 -10.54 7.90 -2.95
C ALA A 205 -9.77 6.65 -2.50
N GLY A 206 -8.47 6.79 -2.23
CA GLY A 206 -7.62 5.71 -1.71
C GLY A 206 -8.12 5.20 -0.36
N MET A 207 -8.37 6.09 0.60
CA MET A 207 -8.89 5.74 1.92
C MET A 207 -10.27 5.06 1.87
N GLN A 208 -11.19 5.55 1.03
CA GLN A 208 -12.52 4.93 0.87
C GLN A 208 -12.42 3.51 0.31
N HIS A 209 -11.55 3.29 -0.68
CA HIS A 209 -11.32 1.97 -1.25
C HIS A 209 -10.67 1.01 -0.25
N ALA A 210 -9.68 1.47 0.50
CA ALA A 210 -9.02 0.70 1.55
C ALA A 210 -10.00 0.32 2.65
N ALA A 211 -10.84 1.27 3.12
CA ALA A 211 -11.88 1.00 4.10
C ALA A 211 -12.91 -0.03 3.59
N ALA A 212 -13.36 0.08 2.33
CA ALA A 212 -14.26 -0.88 1.72
C ALA A 212 -13.65 -2.30 1.62
N SER A 213 -12.33 -2.41 1.65
CA SER A 213 -11.61 -3.69 1.68
C SER A 213 -11.47 -4.28 3.08
N GLY A 214 -11.90 -3.56 4.14
CA GLY A 214 -11.84 -3.98 5.54
C GLY A 214 -10.69 -3.37 6.34
N LEU A 215 -9.95 -2.42 5.77
CA LEU A 215 -8.88 -1.73 6.47
C LEU A 215 -9.46 -0.57 7.29
N THR A 216 -9.09 -0.49 8.58
CA THR A 216 -9.47 0.59 9.48
C THR A 216 -8.29 1.45 9.90
N PHE A 217 -7.07 0.95 9.69
CA PHE A 217 -5.82 1.68 9.88
C PHE A 217 -4.76 1.20 8.89
N VAL A 218 -3.90 2.09 8.44
CA VAL A 218 -2.86 1.78 7.45
C VAL A 218 -1.56 2.53 7.72
N ALA A 219 -0.43 1.94 7.35
CA ALA A 219 0.81 2.67 7.15
C ALA A 219 0.95 2.98 5.66
N SER A 220 0.96 4.27 5.32
CA SER A 220 1.02 4.71 3.92
C SER A 220 2.27 5.54 3.64
N GLU A 221 2.89 5.28 2.51
CA GLU A 221 3.99 6.09 1.99
C GLU A 221 3.48 6.98 0.87
N ASP A 222 3.39 8.30 1.12
CA ASP A 222 2.74 9.25 0.21
C ASP A 222 3.57 10.50 -0.08
N LEU A 223 4.69 10.77 0.65
CA LEU A 223 5.34 12.08 0.64
C LEU A 223 6.03 12.43 -0.69
N GLU A 224 6.51 11.47 -1.46
CA GLU A 224 7.16 11.67 -2.77
C GLU A 224 6.36 11.07 -3.94
N THR A 225 5.07 10.78 -3.74
CA THR A 225 4.24 10.03 -4.71
C THR A 225 3.93 10.81 -5.99
N ALA A 226 3.92 12.13 -5.94
CA ALA A 226 3.54 12.96 -7.09
C ALA A 226 4.65 13.96 -7.45
N PRO A 227 5.06 14.01 -8.76
CA PRO A 227 6.05 14.99 -9.21
C PRO A 227 5.65 16.42 -8.85
N GLY A 228 6.60 17.18 -8.30
CA GLY A 228 6.40 18.56 -7.90
C GLY A 228 5.65 18.77 -6.58
N CYS A 229 5.18 17.70 -5.91
CA CYS A 229 4.65 17.80 -4.56
C CYS A 229 5.78 17.82 -3.53
N SER A 230 5.67 18.74 -2.57
CA SER A 230 6.50 18.68 -1.38
C SER A 230 5.78 17.90 -0.27
N TRP A 231 6.55 17.38 0.68
CA TRP A 231 5.98 16.70 1.84
C TRP A 231 5.06 17.61 2.65
N GLU A 232 5.31 18.93 2.66
CA GLU A 232 4.46 19.92 3.33
C GLU A 232 3.05 19.94 2.72
N MET A 233 2.94 19.86 1.39
CA MET A 233 1.64 19.83 0.70
C MET A 233 0.85 18.56 1.07
N VAL A 234 1.53 17.42 1.15
CA VAL A 234 0.90 16.14 1.50
C VAL A 234 0.40 16.18 2.94
N LEU A 235 1.22 16.66 3.88
CA LEU A 235 0.80 16.80 5.29
C LEU A 235 -0.35 17.80 5.43
N GLN A 236 -0.34 18.92 4.71
CA GLN A 236 -1.46 19.85 4.68
C GLN A 236 -2.75 19.17 4.18
N ALA A 237 -2.66 18.36 3.11
CA ALA A 237 -3.81 17.63 2.59
C ALA A 237 -4.40 16.66 3.64
N TYR A 238 -3.55 15.98 4.40
CA TYR A 238 -3.98 15.13 5.51
C TYR A 238 -4.60 15.94 6.66
N ASP A 239 -4.02 17.08 7.04
CA ASP A 239 -4.57 17.95 8.09
C ASP A 239 -5.97 18.44 7.73
N GLU A 240 -6.19 18.85 6.49
CA GLU A 240 -7.51 19.26 6.01
C GLU A 240 -8.49 18.08 5.96
N LEU A 241 -8.07 16.88 5.49
CA LEU A 241 -8.90 15.70 5.47
C LEU A 241 -9.27 15.22 6.88
N ARG A 242 -8.37 15.35 7.84
CA ARG A 242 -8.64 15.04 9.24
C ARG A 242 -9.73 15.94 9.82
N ALA A 243 -9.71 17.23 9.51
CA ALA A 243 -10.76 18.16 9.91
C ALA A 243 -12.13 17.87 9.23
N GLU A 244 -12.13 17.30 8.03
CA GLU A 244 -13.33 16.90 7.29
C GLU A 244 -13.86 15.50 7.69
N GLY A 245 -13.07 14.70 8.39
CA GLY A 245 -13.37 13.33 8.80
C GLY A 245 -12.78 12.27 7.87
N MET A 246 -11.84 11.51 8.40
CA MET A 246 -11.19 10.40 7.70
C MET A 246 -11.97 9.10 7.90
N PRO A 247 -12.06 8.22 6.87
CA PRO A 247 -12.75 6.93 7.00
C PRO A 247 -11.90 5.83 7.67
N LEU A 248 -10.59 6.04 7.80
CA LEU A 248 -9.64 5.14 8.45
C LEU A 248 -8.48 5.95 9.05
N ARG A 249 -7.66 5.28 9.90
CA ARG A 249 -6.49 5.88 10.53
C ARG A 249 -5.26 5.68 9.68
N VAL A 250 -4.37 6.68 9.65
CA VAL A 250 -3.16 6.68 8.82
C VAL A 250 -1.92 6.89 9.68
N ASN A 251 -0.94 6.01 9.52
CA ASN A 251 0.44 6.18 9.99
C ASN A 251 1.31 6.50 8.75
N GLN A 252 1.84 7.73 8.67
CA GLN A 252 2.58 8.20 7.50
C GLN A 252 4.03 7.69 7.51
N GLN A 253 4.37 6.78 6.61
CA GLN A 253 5.75 6.41 6.32
C GLN A 253 6.42 7.52 5.51
N CYS A 254 7.45 8.14 6.09
CA CYS A 254 8.03 9.36 5.57
C CYS A 254 9.18 9.04 4.61
N LEU A 255 8.91 8.95 3.30
CA LEU A 255 9.96 8.85 2.28
C LEU A 255 10.69 10.19 2.19
N LEU A 256 11.93 10.20 2.69
CA LEU A 256 12.83 11.36 2.72
C LEU A 256 14.21 10.85 2.29
N SER A 257 14.41 10.82 0.98
CA SER A 257 15.47 10.05 0.32
C SER A 257 16.86 10.69 0.43
N THR A 258 16.96 11.94 0.91
CA THR A 258 18.23 12.65 1.06
C THR A 258 18.43 13.21 2.47
N PRO A 259 19.70 13.35 2.92
CA PRO A 259 19.98 13.97 4.22
C PRO A 259 19.39 15.37 4.36
N GLN A 260 19.35 16.16 3.29
CA GLN A 260 18.80 17.51 3.28
C GLN A 260 17.27 17.50 3.49
N GLN A 261 16.54 16.60 2.82
CA GLN A 261 15.10 16.46 3.01
C GLN A 261 14.78 16.01 4.44
N LEU A 262 15.46 14.98 4.93
CA LEU A 262 15.29 14.49 6.30
C LEU A 262 15.61 15.57 7.33
N GLN A 263 16.71 16.32 7.17
CA GLN A 263 17.07 17.40 8.09
C GLN A 263 15.99 18.48 8.13
N ARG A 264 15.49 18.94 6.96
CA ARG A 264 14.39 19.93 6.89
C ARG A 264 13.14 19.45 7.61
N PHE A 265 12.78 18.16 7.45
CA PHE A 265 11.64 17.54 8.11
C PHE A 265 11.81 17.52 9.65
N LEU A 266 13.01 17.14 10.10
CA LEU A 266 13.36 17.09 11.51
C LEU A 266 13.45 18.52 12.12
N ASP A 267 13.98 19.50 11.39
CA ASP A 267 14.06 20.91 11.83
C ASP A 267 12.67 21.57 11.92
N ALA A 268 11.73 21.13 11.08
CA ALA A 268 10.33 21.53 11.18
C ALA A 268 9.61 20.93 12.40
N GLY A 269 10.29 20.08 13.18
CA GLY A 269 9.79 19.53 14.43
C GLY A 269 9.05 18.20 14.31
N TYR A 270 8.96 17.60 13.12
CA TYR A 270 8.28 16.32 12.94
C TYR A 270 9.07 15.13 13.50
N ARG A 271 8.39 14.22 14.18
CA ARG A 271 8.94 13.00 14.82
C ARG A 271 7.96 11.85 14.70
N ALA A 272 8.47 10.62 14.67
CA ALA A 272 7.62 9.43 14.74
C ALA A 272 6.75 9.43 15.99
N GLY A 273 5.49 9.02 15.84
CA GLY A 273 4.49 8.99 16.90
C GLY A 273 3.75 10.31 17.13
N GLN A 274 4.13 11.40 16.49
CA GLN A 274 3.38 12.65 16.59
C GLN A 274 2.10 12.59 15.77
N GLY A 275 1.03 13.17 16.31
CA GLY A 275 -0.28 13.22 15.67
C GLY A 275 -1.40 12.98 16.66
N ASP A 276 -2.47 12.38 16.19
CA ASP A 276 -3.66 12.03 16.98
C ASP A 276 -4.20 10.65 16.62
N ASP A 277 -5.42 10.35 17.06
CA ASP A 277 -6.08 9.08 16.83
C ASP A 277 -6.31 8.75 15.33
N TRP A 278 -6.22 9.74 14.43
CA TRP A 278 -6.56 9.58 13.00
C TRP A 278 -5.35 9.65 12.08
N PHE A 279 -4.34 10.42 12.47
CA PHE A 279 -3.13 10.59 11.68
C PHE A 279 -1.90 10.68 12.57
N THR A 280 -0.89 9.88 12.28
CA THR A 280 0.40 9.91 12.99
C THR A 280 1.56 9.93 12.01
N ILE A 281 2.62 10.64 12.37
CA ILE A 281 3.92 10.54 11.70
C ILE A 281 4.53 9.18 12.05
N GLY A 282 4.86 8.40 11.05
CA GLY A 282 5.45 7.08 11.15
C GLY A 282 6.98 7.08 11.00
N PRO A 283 7.56 5.98 10.50
CA PRO A 283 9.00 5.83 10.33
C PRO A 283 9.57 6.65 9.17
N LEU A 284 10.88 6.87 9.20
CA LEU A 284 11.64 7.19 7.98
C LEU A 284 11.50 6.02 7.00
N LYS A 285 11.01 6.27 5.79
CA LYS A 285 10.95 5.27 4.71
C LYS A 285 12.13 5.46 3.76
N LEU A 286 12.78 4.36 3.38
CA LEU A 286 13.86 4.33 2.39
C LEU A 286 13.66 3.12 1.46
N LEU A 287 14.27 3.18 0.26
CA LEU A 287 14.27 2.08 -0.70
C LEU A 287 15.73 1.65 -0.93
N ALA A 288 16.12 0.45 -0.47
CA ALA A 288 17.51 -0.03 -0.59
C ALA A 288 17.81 -0.71 -1.92
N ASP A 289 16.81 -1.32 -2.56
CA ASP A 289 16.93 -1.99 -3.86
C ASP A 289 15.65 -1.92 -4.69
N GLY A 290 15.59 -2.68 -5.78
CA GLY A 290 14.42 -2.79 -6.65
C GLY A 290 13.58 -4.03 -6.36
N SER A 291 13.02 -4.68 -7.41
CA SER A 291 12.08 -5.79 -7.32
C SER A 291 12.66 -7.11 -7.85
N LEU A 292 12.14 -8.24 -7.34
CA LEU A 292 12.52 -9.58 -7.78
C LEU A 292 12.11 -9.83 -9.24
N GLY A 293 10.92 -9.43 -9.62
CA GLY A 293 10.38 -9.61 -10.97
C GLY A 293 11.23 -8.95 -12.06
N ALA A 294 11.69 -7.72 -11.82
CA ALA A 294 12.53 -6.97 -12.74
C ALA A 294 14.03 -7.34 -12.67
N ARG A 295 14.45 -8.25 -11.80
CA ARG A 295 15.86 -8.56 -11.47
C ARG A 295 16.66 -7.33 -11.00
N THR A 296 16.00 -6.43 -10.32
CA THR A 296 16.63 -5.23 -9.74
C THR A 296 16.76 -5.33 -8.21
N ALA A 297 16.17 -6.33 -7.58
CA ALA A 297 16.45 -6.66 -6.18
C ALA A 297 17.92 -7.08 -6.02
N LEU A 298 18.63 -6.51 -5.05
CA LEU A 298 20.07 -6.73 -4.89
C LEU A 298 20.33 -8.09 -4.21
N LEU A 299 20.94 -9.00 -4.94
CA LEU A 299 21.39 -10.31 -4.45
C LEU A 299 22.89 -10.30 -4.12
N GLU A 300 23.32 -11.21 -3.25
CA GLU A 300 24.74 -11.48 -2.98
C GLU A 300 25.41 -12.38 -4.03
N GLN A 301 24.61 -13.09 -4.79
CA GLN A 301 25.01 -13.96 -5.91
C GLN A 301 24.23 -13.55 -7.16
N ASP A 302 24.70 -14.01 -8.31
CA ASP A 302 23.97 -13.78 -9.57
C ASP A 302 22.56 -14.36 -9.52
N TYR A 303 21.65 -13.73 -10.23
CA TYR A 303 20.34 -14.33 -10.51
C TYR A 303 20.54 -15.68 -11.21
N ALA A 304 19.85 -16.71 -10.75
CA ALA A 304 20.02 -18.07 -11.27
C ALA A 304 19.64 -18.19 -12.75
N ASP A 305 18.73 -17.33 -13.22
CA ASP A 305 18.27 -17.26 -14.61
C ASP A 305 18.90 -16.09 -15.41
N ALA A 306 19.86 -15.35 -14.83
CA ALA A 306 20.60 -14.27 -15.48
C ALA A 306 22.03 -14.17 -14.92
N PRO A 307 22.94 -15.07 -15.34
CA PRO A 307 24.33 -15.06 -14.90
C PRO A 307 25.01 -13.71 -15.20
N GLY A 308 25.73 -13.18 -14.22
CA GLY A 308 26.37 -11.87 -14.28
C GLY A 308 25.50 -10.70 -13.78
N GLU A 309 24.21 -10.94 -13.47
CA GLU A 309 23.29 -9.94 -12.92
C GLU A 309 23.03 -10.22 -11.44
N GLN A 310 23.21 -9.19 -10.60
CA GLN A 310 22.96 -9.27 -9.15
C GLN A 310 21.92 -8.23 -8.68
N GLY A 311 21.29 -7.50 -9.62
CA GLY A 311 20.42 -6.38 -9.31
C GLY A 311 21.19 -5.12 -8.93
N MET A 312 20.53 -4.18 -8.25
CA MET A 312 21.12 -2.89 -7.94
C MET A 312 20.77 -2.43 -6.52
N GLY A 313 21.74 -1.90 -5.80
CA GLY A 313 21.49 -1.16 -4.57
C GLY A 313 21.32 0.32 -4.88
N LEU A 314 20.27 0.93 -4.34
CA LEU A 314 19.99 2.36 -4.51
C LEU A 314 20.85 3.23 -3.59
N TYR A 315 21.36 2.65 -2.51
CA TYR A 315 22.27 3.28 -1.55
C TYR A 315 23.43 2.38 -1.22
N THR A 316 24.55 2.97 -0.82
CA THR A 316 25.62 2.23 -0.12
C THR A 316 25.22 2.00 1.34
N THR A 317 25.94 1.13 2.04
CA THR A 317 25.72 0.90 3.47
C THR A 317 25.93 2.19 4.29
N GLU A 318 26.93 2.99 3.92
CA GLU A 318 27.28 4.25 4.58
C GLU A 318 26.17 5.30 4.42
N GLN A 319 25.59 5.42 3.22
CA GLN A 319 24.47 6.32 2.94
C GLN A 319 23.21 5.92 3.73
N LEU A 320 22.89 4.61 3.80
CA LEU A 320 21.81 4.11 4.63
C LEU A 320 22.08 4.38 6.12
N ALA A 321 23.31 4.13 6.59
CA ALA A 321 23.69 4.36 7.98
C ALA A 321 23.63 5.84 8.36
N GLU A 322 23.98 6.75 7.43
CA GLU A 322 23.82 8.18 7.65
C GLU A 322 22.36 8.57 7.84
N LEU A 323 21.46 8.19 6.90
CA LEU A 323 20.03 8.52 6.96
C LEU A 323 19.34 7.89 8.15
N ILE A 324 19.54 6.58 8.38
CA ILE A 324 18.96 5.87 9.52
C ILE A 324 19.51 6.42 10.83
N GLY A 325 20.82 6.72 10.91
CA GLY A 325 21.45 7.33 12.08
C GLY A 325 20.93 8.73 12.38
N MET A 326 20.66 9.55 11.34
CA MET A 326 20.01 10.84 11.52
C MET A 326 18.61 10.68 12.14
N ALA A 327 17.77 9.80 11.58
CA ALA A 327 16.44 9.53 12.13
C ALA A 327 16.50 8.99 13.57
N HIS A 328 17.40 8.01 13.82
CA HIS A 328 17.60 7.39 15.13
C HIS A 328 17.92 8.42 16.21
N ARG A 329 18.86 9.36 15.95
CA ARG A 329 19.22 10.43 16.91
C ARG A 329 18.05 11.30 17.35
N TYR A 330 16.98 11.34 16.57
CA TYR A 330 15.74 12.06 16.88
C TYR A 330 14.59 11.14 17.36
N GLY A 331 14.92 9.90 17.73
CA GLY A 331 13.92 8.93 18.21
C GLY A 331 12.99 8.38 17.13
N MET A 332 13.35 8.56 15.85
CA MET A 332 12.55 8.09 14.71
C MET A 332 13.12 6.77 14.19
N HIS A 333 12.30 5.71 14.18
CA HIS A 333 12.69 4.45 13.55
C HIS A 333 12.63 4.53 12.02
N ALA A 334 13.26 3.58 11.34
CA ALA A 334 13.24 3.48 9.89
C ALA A 334 12.51 2.21 9.45
N ALA A 335 11.81 2.29 8.32
CA ALA A 335 11.22 1.17 7.58
C ALA A 335 11.85 1.17 6.18
N VAL A 336 12.76 0.21 5.94
CA VAL A 336 13.58 0.21 4.73
C VAL A 336 13.12 -0.92 3.81
N HIS A 337 12.70 -0.57 2.58
CA HIS A 337 12.45 -1.54 1.53
C HIS A 337 13.74 -2.31 1.22
N ALA A 338 13.71 -3.62 1.34
CA ALA A 338 14.78 -4.51 0.95
C ALA A 338 14.21 -5.89 0.59
N ILE A 339 14.34 -6.25 -0.67
CA ILE A 339 13.83 -7.49 -1.25
C ILE A 339 14.93 -8.54 -1.35
N GLY A 340 16.07 -8.19 -1.95
CA GLY A 340 17.20 -9.09 -2.13
C GLY A 340 18.02 -9.31 -0.86
N ASN A 341 18.60 -10.50 -0.72
CA ASN A 341 19.43 -10.83 0.45
C ASN A 341 20.63 -9.92 0.62
N GLY A 342 21.20 -9.39 -0.47
CA GLY A 342 22.27 -8.39 -0.45
C GLY A 342 21.78 -7.05 0.11
N ALA A 343 20.59 -6.59 -0.29
CA ALA A 343 19.99 -5.37 0.25
C ALA A 343 19.64 -5.53 1.74
N ILE A 344 19.02 -6.65 2.12
CA ILE A 344 18.68 -6.95 3.52
C ILE A 344 19.93 -6.90 4.40
N ARG A 345 21.05 -7.49 3.94
CA ARG A 345 22.33 -7.45 4.66
C ARG A 345 22.83 -6.01 4.86
N ARG A 346 22.83 -5.21 3.78
CA ARG A 346 23.25 -3.79 3.86
C ARG A 346 22.37 -2.99 4.83
N VAL A 347 21.06 -3.22 4.80
CA VAL A 347 20.11 -2.56 5.72
C VAL A 347 20.38 -2.95 7.17
N LEU A 348 20.63 -4.23 7.44
CA LEU A 348 20.98 -4.69 8.78
C LEU A 348 22.32 -4.11 9.26
N ASP A 349 23.33 -4.00 8.36
CA ASP A 349 24.61 -3.35 8.68
C ASP A 349 24.41 -1.86 9.03
N ALA A 350 23.59 -1.17 8.26
CA ALA A 350 23.28 0.24 8.49
C ALA A 350 22.47 0.47 9.79
N ILE A 351 21.49 -0.37 10.07
CA ILE A 351 20.73 -0.33 11.33
C ILE A 351 21.65 -0.57 12.53
N GLU A 352 22.54 -1.58 12.45
CA GLU A 352 23.50 -1.87 13.53
C GLU A 352 24.42 -0.68 13.83
N GLN A 353 24.90 0.02 12.79
CA GLN A 353 25.67 1.26 12.94
C GLN A 353 24.82 2.40 13.52
N ALA A 354 23.57 2.54 13.09
CA ALA A 354 22.66 3.57 13.59
C ALA A 354 22.34 3.37 15.09
N MET A 355 22.13 2.12 15.54
CA MET A 355 21.87 1.80 16.95
C MET A 355 23.05 2.12 17.89
N GLN A 356 24.26 2.31 17.36
CA GLN A 356 25.43 2.74 18.13
C GLN A 356 25.53 4.27 18.25
N GLN A 357 24.68 5.02 17.54
CA GLN A 357 24.67 6.49 17.59
C GLN A 357 24.08 6.97 18.92
N PRO A 358 24.62 8.07 19.51
CA PRO A 358 24.02 8.68 20.69
C PRO A 358 22.68 9.32 20.36
N GLY A 359 21.70 9.18 21.24
CA GLY A 359 20.37 9.76 21.08
C GLY A 359 19.28 8.97 21.80
N PRO A 360 18.03 9.47 21.81
CA PRO A 360 16.92 8.70 22.34
C PRO A 360 16.65 7.50 21.42
N ALA A 361 16.58 6.30 21.99
CA ALA A 361 16.16 5.13 21.22
C ALA A 361 14.73 5.35 20.66
N PRO A 362 14.47 4.98 19.41
CA PRO A 362 13.11 4.98 18.89
C PRO A 362 12.17 4.11 19.73
N SER A 363 10.91 4.54 19.88
CA SER A 363 9.89 3.78 20.62
C SER A 363 9.54 2.45 19.95
N LEU A 364 9.74 2.36 18.64
CA LEU A 364 9.53 1.15 17.83
C LEU A 364 10.87 0.70 17.22
N PRO A 365 11.06 -0.60 16.97
CA PRO A 365 12.25 -1.11 16.29
C PRO A 365 12.36 -0.56 14.85
N HIS A 366 13.58 -0.43 14.35
CA HIS A 366 13.79 -0.31 12.91
C HIS A 366 13.25 -1.54 12.21
N GLY A 367 12.82 -1.40 10.95
CA GLY A 367 12.18 -2.48 10.22
C GLY A 367 12.62 -2.61 8.76
N ILE A 368 12.37 -3.78 8.22
CA ILE A 368 12.59 -4.12 6.82
C ILE A 368 11.22 -4.33 6.17
N VAL A 369 10.95 -3.57 5.11
CA VAL A 369 9.76 -3.78 4.28
C VAL A 369 10.09 -4.84 3.23
N HIS A 370 9.15 -5.72 2.98
CA HIS A 370 9.21 -6.92 2.14
C HIS A 370 10.01 -8.07 2.77
N CYS A 371 11.33 -7.96 2.93
CA CYS A 371 12.17 -9.00 3.48
C CYS A 371 11.95 -10.36 2.77
N GLN A 372 11.95 -10.35 1.42
CA GLN A 372 11.50 -11.49 0.63
C GLN A 372 12.57 -12.60 0.55
N ILE A 373 13.77 -12.25 0.07
CA ILE A 373 14.83 -13.23 -0.22
C ILE A 373 15.79 -13.27 0.96
N THR A 374 15.76 -14.36 1.71
CA THR A 374 16.53 -14.53 2.94
C THR A 374 17.26 -15.86 3.00
N ASP A 375 18.28 -15.92 3.82
CA ASP A 375 18.96 -17.15 4.24
C ASP A 375 18.89 -17.30 5.77
N ALA A 376 19.31 -18.45 6.28
CA ALA A 376 19.26 -18.73 7.71
C ALA A 376 20.07 -17.74 8.57
N ALA A 377 21.18 -17.22 8.03
CA ALA A 377 22.03 -16.26 8.75
C ALA A 377 21.35 -14.89 8.87
N LEU A 378 20.67 -14.46 7.81
CA LEU A 378 19.87 -13.22 7.81
C LEU A 378 18.67 -13.33 8.77
N LEU A 379 17.93 -14.45 8.74
CA LEU A 379 16.80 -14.67 9.66
C LEU A 379 17.25 -14.62 11.12
N GLU A 380 18.37 -15.28 11.48
CA GLU A 380 18.93 -15.22 12.83
C GLU A 380 19.41 -13.81 13.19
N ARG A 381 19.99 -13.07 12.23
CA ARG A 381 20.44 -11.70 12.48
C ARG A 381 19.27 -10.74 12.73
N ILE A 382 18.18 -10.85 11.95
CA ILE A 382 16.93 -10.08 12.15
C ILE A 382 16.41 -10.32 13.58
N ARG A 383 16.31 -11.58 14.00
CA ARG A 383 15.89 -11.95 15.35
C ARG A 383 16.78 -11.33 16.43
N ARG A 384 18.10 -11.51 16.30
CA ARG A 384 19.08 -11.03 17.30
C ARG A 384 19.07 -9.52 17.45
N MET A 385 18.89 -8.80 16.36
CA MET A 385 18.85 -7.34 16.34
C MET A 385 17.50 -6.77 16.78
N GLY A 386 16.45 -7.60 16.90
CA GLY A 386 15.09 -7.15 17.20
C GLY A 386 14.47 -6.29 16.11
N VAL A 387 14.89 -6.46 14.85
CA VAL A 387 14.35 -5.73 13.70
C VAL A 387 12.97 -6.28 13.34
N GLN A 388 11.99 -5.41 13.11
CA GLN A 388 10.65 -5.82 12.66
C GLN A 388 10.58 -6.00 11.15
N VAL A 389 9.57 -6.75 10.69
CA VAL A 389 9.35 -7.05 9.26
C VAL A 389 7.94 -6.66 8.85
N TYR A 390 7.84 -5.86 7.79
CA TYR A 390 6.59 -5.48 7.14
C TYR A 390 6.42 -6.35 5.88
N ALA A 391 5.79 -7.50 6.04
CA ALA A 391 5.64 -8.50 4.99
C ALA A 391 4.45 -8.21 4.09
N GLN A 392 4.52 -8.63 2.81
CA GLN A 392 3.41 -8.59 1.87
C GLN A 392 3.01 -10.01 1.46
N PRO A 393 2.17 -10.70 2.26
CA PRO A 393 1.80 -12.07 1.93
C PRO A 393 1.13 -12.22 0.57
N VAL A 394 0.40 -11.20 0.12
CA VAL A 394 -0.29 -11.18 -1.17
C VAL A 394 0.66 -11.26 -2.37
N PHE A 395 1.92 -10.82 -2.24
CA PHE A 395 2.94 -10.93 -3.30
C PHE A 395 3.19 -12.37 -3.74
N LEU A 396 2.87 -13.33 -2.88
CA LEU A 396 3.03 -14.73 -3.21
C LEU A 396 2.16 -15.17 -4.39
N GLU A 397 1.03 -14.47 -4.64
CA GLU A 397 0.18 -14.68 -5.82
C GLU A 397 0.98 -14.74 -7.12
N TYR A 398 1.96 -13.87 -7.26
CA TYR A 398 2.79 -13.77 -8.45
C TYR A 398 4.19 -14.38 -8.26
N ASP A 399 4.82 -14.10 -7.13
CA ASP A 399 6.25 -14.41 -6.91
C ASP A 399 6.54 -15.91 -6.82
N LEU A 400 5.59 -16.74 -6.35
CA LEU A 400 5.77 -18.19 -6.29
C LEU A 400 6.05 -18.83 -7.66
N HIS A 401 5.62 -18.17 -8.76
CA HIS A 401 5.84 -18.66 -10.11
C HIS A 401 7.25 -18.39 -10.64
N MET A 402 7.99 -17.46 -10.02
CA MET A 402 9.31 -17.06 -10.51
C MET A 402 10.44 -17.17 -9.49
N ALA A 403 10.14 -17.21 -8.19
CA ALA A 403 11.16 -17.13 -7.15
C ALA A 403 12.24 -18.24 -7.31
N ASP A 404 11.83 -19.49 -7.53
CA ASP A 404 12.76 -20.62 -7.73
C ASP A 404 13.67 -20.40 -8.94
N GLN A 405 13.16 -19.78 -10.01
CA GLN A 405 13.93 -19.50 -11.22
C GLN A 405 14.89 -18.32 -11.00
N ARG A 406 14.44 -17.28 -10.29
CA ARG A 406 15.23 -16.06 -10.03
C ARG A 406 16.42 -16.32 -9.11
N VAL A 407 16.22 -17.03 -8.00
CA VAL A 407 17.23 -17.13 -6.93
C VAL A 407 17.74 -18.55 -6.70
N GLY A 408 17.21 -19.53 -7.44
CA GLY A 408 17.52 -20.95 -7.26
C GLY A 408 16.82 -21.56 -6.03
N ARG A 409 16.48 -22.84 -6.09
CA ARG A 409 15.69 -23.54 -5.07
C ARG A 409 16.26 -23.46 -3.65
N ARG A 410 17.60 -23.47 -3.52
CA ARG A 410 18.24 -23.42 -2.20
C ARG A 410 17.91 -22.12 -1.47
N LEU A 411 18.03 -20.95 -2.12
CA LEU A 411 17.74 -19.67 -1.51
C LEU A 411 16.23 -19.44 -1.41
N ALA A 412 15.47 -19.85 -2.43
CA ALA A 412 14.00 -19.80 -2.41
C ALA A 412 13.40 -20.55 -1.23
N SER A 413 14.00 -21.67 -0.79
CA SER A 413 13.48 -22.48 0.34
C SER A 413 13.56 -21.78 1.71
N THR A 414 14.37 -20.75 1.85
CA THR A 414 14.51 -19.92 3.06
C THR A 414 13.92 -18.52 2.90
N SER A 415 13.26 -18.26 1.77
CA SER A 415 12.66 -16.97 1.42
C SER A 415 11.17 -16.94 1.76
N TYR A 416 10.59 -15.73 1.93
CA TYR A 416 9.21 -15.53 2.39
C TYR A 416 8.94 -16.33 3.68
N ALA A 417 9.88 -16.28 4.62
CA ALA A 417 9.99 -17.16 5.79
C ALA A 417 9.17 -16.66 6.98
N TRP A 418 7.91 -16.29 6.75
CA TRP A 418 7.05 -15.62 7.73
C TRP A 418 6.83 -16.46 8.99
N ARG A 419 6.60 -17.77 8.84
CA ARG A 419 6.44 -18.67 9.98
C ARG A 419 7.71 -18.73 10.82
N THR A 420 8.86 -18.91 10.20
CA THR A 420 10.15 -18.92 10.90
C THR A 420 10.37 -17.64 11.66
N LEU A 421 10.12 -16.47 11.06
CA LEU A 421 10.25 -15.17 11.71
C LEU A 421 9.29 -15.04 12.91
N CYS A 422 8.01 -15.41 12.76
CA CYS A 422 7.05 -15.37 13.86
C CYS A 422 7.41 -16.32 15.00
N GLU A 423 7.83 -17.56 14.70
CA GLU A 423 8.23 -18.55 15.71
C GLU A 423 9.52 -18.14 16.46
N GLN A 424 10.38 -17.35 15.84
CA GLN A 424 11.57 -16.77 16.47
C GLN A 424 11.25 -15.52 17.30
N GLY A 425 10.00 -15.06 17.34
CA GLY A 425 9.57 -13.89 18.09
C GLY A 425 9.84 -12.55 17.40
N THR A 426 10.15 -12.53 16.11
CA THR A 426 10.23 -11.32 15.31
C THR A 426 8.81 -10.74 15.12
N LEU A 427 8.65 -9.43 15.31
CA LEU A 427 7.41 -8.74 14.97
C LEU A 427 7.27 -8.70 13.45
N VAL A 428 6.35 -9.52 12.92
CA VAL A 428 5.98 -9.55 11.50
C VAL A 428 4.58 -8.99 11.35
N SER A 429 4.43 -7.96 10.54
CA SER A 429 3.14 -7.35 10.18
C SER A 429 2.81 -7.57 8.72
N GLY A 430 1.52 -7.60 8.38
CA GLY A 430 1.02 -7.78 7.03
C GLY A 430 0.67 -6.47 6.36
N GLY A 431 1.01 -6.34 5.09
CA GLY A 431 0.64 -5.24 4.20
C GLY A 431 0.39 -5.74 2.78
N SER A 432 -0.01 -4.84 1.90
CA SER A 432 -0.30 -5.16 0.50
C SER A 432 0.65 -4.52 -0.49
N ASP A 433 1.29 -3.42 -0.10
CA ASP A 433 2.00 -2.53 -1.03
C ASP A 433 1.07 -1.97 -2.14
N CYS A 434 -0.22 -1.88 -1.84
CA CYS A 434 -1.23 -1.39 -2.79
C CYS A 434 -0.88 0.04 -3.27
N PRO A 435 -0.91 0.29 -4.59
CA PRO A 435 -1.61 -0.43 -5.65
C PRO A 435 -0.77 -1.45 -6.43
N VAL A 436 0.39 -1.89 -5.93
CA VAL A 436 1.16 -3.00 -6.55
C VAL A 436 0.29 -4.25 -6.56
N GLU A 437 -0.26 -4.61 -5.38
CA GLU A 437 -1.22 -5.68 -5.21
C GLU A 437 -2.54 -5.16 -4.59
N PRO A 438 -3.64 -5.92 -4.65
CA PRO A 438 -4.90 -5.52 -4.03
C PRO A 438 -4.78 -5.36 -2.50
N CYS A 439 -5.34 -4.30 -1.93
CA CYS A 439 -5.31 -4.01 -0.49
C CYS A 439 -6.29 -4.86 0.34
N SER A 440 -6.77 -6.00 -0.16
CA SER A 440 -7.62 -6.91 0.60
C SER A 440 -6.80 -7.73 1.61
N PRO A 441 -6.97 -7.52 2.93
CA PRO A 441 -6.24 -8.31 3.93
C PRO A 441 -6.60 -9.80 3.88
N PHE A 442 -7.83 -10.15 3.45
CA PHE A 442 -8.25 -11.55 3.29
C PHE A 442 -7.47 -12.28 2.20
N LYS A 443 -7.09 -11.61 1.12
CA LYS A 443 -6.18 -12.14 0.10
C LYS A 443 -4.78 -12.39 0.67
N GLY A 444 -4.28 -11.47 1.47
CA GLY A 444 -3.01 -11.66 2.20
C GLY A 444 -3.08 -12.83 3.18
N ILE A 445 -4.17 -12.96 3.94
CA ILE A 445 -4.42 -14.12 4.84
C ILE A 445 -4.44 -15.42 4.04
N TYR A 446 -5.16 -15.44 2.90
CA TYR A 446 -5.18 -16.61 2.02
C TYR A 446 -3.77 -17.05 1.61
N CYS A 447 -2.96 -16.14 1.09
CA CYS A 447 -1.59 -16.44 0.67
C CYS A 447 -0.71 -16.90 1.84
N ALA A 448 -0.84 -16.29 3.01
CA ALA A 448 -0.08 -16.66 4.21
C ALA A 448 -0.42 -18.08 4.72
N VAL A 449 -1.69 -18.49 4.61
CA VAL A 449 -2.18 -19.80 5.06
C VAL A 449 -1.97 -20.88 4.01
N SER A 450 -2.37 -20.62 2.76
CA SER A 450 -2.36 -21.62 1.69
C SER A 450 -1.01 -21.79 1.01
N ARG A 451 -0.22 -20.72 0.95
CA ARG A 451 1.01 -20.66 0.15
C ARG A 451 0.76 -20.95 -1.34
N ARG A 452 -0.41 -20.50 -1.84
CA ARG A 452 -0.90 -20.74 -3.22
C ARG A 452 -1.26 -19.41 -3.88
N ASP A 453 -1.30 -19.42 -5.20
CA ASP A 453 -1.92 -18.37 -6.00
C ASP A 453 -3.46 -18.41 -5.86
N PHE A 454 -4.16 -17.39 -6.38
CA PHE A 454 -5.62 -17.31 -6.29
C PHE A 454 -6.34 -18.37 -7.15
N SER A 455 -5.62 -19.09 -8.04
CA SER A 455 -6.13 -20.27 -8.74
C SER A 455 -5.97 -21.56 -7.93
N GLY A 456 -5.38 -21.50 -6.74
CA GLY A 456 -5.14 -22.63 -5.86
C GLY A 456 -3.87 -23.42 -6.19
N GLN A 457 -2.95 -22.85 -6.95
CA GLN A 457 -1.71 -23.52 -7.35
C GLN A 457 -0.49 -22.97 -6.58
N PRO A 458 0.55 -23.80 -6.37
CA PRO A 458 0.56 -25.27 -6.49
C PRO A 458 -0.29 -25.95 -5.41
N GLN A 459 -0.90 -27.08 -5.69
CA GLN A 459 -1.85 -27.77 -4.79
C GLN A 459 -1.35 -27.96 -3.35
N ASN A 460 -0.06 -28.24 -3.17
CA ASN A 460 0.54 -28.45 -1.84
C ASN A 460 1.08 -27.14 -1.22
N GLY A 461 0.91 -26.00 -1.88
CA GLY A 461 1.53 -24.74 -1.50
C GLY A 461 3.03 -24.67 -1.84
N TRP A 462 3.52 -23.45 -2.13
CA TRP A 462 4.94 -23.18 -2.31
C TRP A 462 5.61 -22.97 -0.94
N ASN A 463 6.67 -23.70 -0.63
CA ASN A 463 7.30 -23.72 0.69
C ASN A 463 6.26 -23.90 1.83
N PRO A 464 5.48 -25.00 1.85
CA PRO A 464 4.35 -25.18 2.76
C PRO A 464 4.74 -25.19 4.25
N GLN A 465 6.01 -25.46 4.56
CA GLN A 465 6.56 -25.35 5.92
C GLN A 465 6.53 -23.92 6.46
N GLN A 466 6.39 -22.90 5.61
CA GLN A 466 6.25 -21.49 5.98
C GLN A 466 4.80 -21.03 6.05
N ALA A 467 3.82 -21.92 5.90
CA ALA A 467 2.42 -21.61 6.07
C ALA A 467 2.09 -21.24 7.52
N LEU A 468 1.29 -20.19 7.68
CA LEU A 468 0.78 -19.74 8.98
C LEU A 468 -0.57 -20.41 9.29
N SER A 469 -0.90 -20.55 10.57
CA SER A 469 -2.27 -20.81 10.96
C SER A 469 -3.16 -19.59 10.64
N ARG A 470 -4.48 -19.79 10.56
CA ARG A 470 -5.42 -18.66 10.30
C ARG A 470 -5.34 -17.57 11.35
N THR A 471 -5.19 -17.95 12.61
CA THR A 471 -5.03 -16.99 13.71
C THR A 471 -3.73 -16.20 13.58
N GLN A 472 -2.62 -16.85 13.25
CA GLN A 472 -1.35 -16.16 12.99
C GLN A 472 -1.45 -15.22 11.78
N ALA A 473 -2.06 -15.69 10.68
CA ALA A 473 -2.25 -14.87 9.48
C ALA A 473 -3.17 -13.67 9.73
N ALA A 474 -4.27 -13.85 10.49
CA ALA A 474 -5.14 -12.75 10.91
C ALA A 474 -4.39 -11.76 11.82
N ALA A 475 -3.52 -12.25 12.71
CA ALA A 475 -2.71 -11.40 13.58
C ALA A 475 -1.77 -10.48 12.78
N LEU A 476 -1.25 -10.91 11.62
CA LEU A 476 -0.42 -10.05 10.75
C LEU A 476 -1.15 -8.76 10.37
N PHE A 477 -2.44 -8.83 10.12
CA PHE A 477 -3.28 -7.71 9.69
C PHE A 477 -4.11 -7.08 10.82
N THR A 478 -3.93 -7.50 12.06
CA THR A 478 -4.61 -6.95 13.22
C THR A 478 -3.60 -6.51 14.28
N THR A 479 -3.36 -7.34 15.28
CA THR A 479 -2.48 -7.02 16.42
C THR A 479 -1.04 -6.71 16.04
N SER A 480 -0.47 -7.47 15.10
CA SER A 480 0.91 -7.26 14.66
C SER A 480 1.04 -5.99 13.81
N ALA A 481 0.07 -5.70 12.93
CA ALA A 481 0.05 -4.45 12.16
C ALA A 481 -0.06 -3.24 13.10
N ALA A 482 -0.95 -3.30 14.09
CA ALA A 482 -1.10 -2.25 15.09
C ALA A 482 0.20 -2.04 15.90
N ALA A 483 0.82 -3.12 16.35
CA ALA A 483 2.08 -3.07 17.08
C ALA A 483 3.23 -2.47 16.25
N ALA A 484 3.34 -2.85 14.96
CA ALA A 484 4.36 -2.36 14.05
C ALA A 484 4.25 -0.85 13.77
N MET A 485 3.04 -0.29 13.88
CA MET A 485 2.75 1.15 13.72
C MET A 485 2.71 1.92 15.05
N GLY A 486 2.78 1.24 16.20
CA GLY A 486 2.62 1.88 17.52
C GLY A 486 1.18 2.31 17.82
N LEU A 487 0.19 1.70 17.19
CA LEU A 487 -1.24 2.00 17.33
C LEU A 487 -1.89 1.06 18.36
N GLU A 488 -1.58 1.24 19.65
CA GLU A 488 -1.91 0.31 20.76
C GLU A 488 -3.42 0.04 20.93
N HIS A 489 -4.26 0.93 20.43
CA HIS A 489 -5.73 0.83 20.53
C HIS A 489 -6.40 0.22 19.30
N CYS A 490 -5.63 -0.17 18.27
CA CYS A 490 -6.11 -0.81 17.05
C CYS A 490 -5.93 -2.34 17.08
N GLY A 491 -6.62 -3.04 16.18
CA GLY A 491 -6.40 -4.47 15.90
C GLY A 491 -6.90 -5.44 16.99
N GLN A 492 -7.62 -4.95 17.99
CA GLN A 492 -8.22 -5.75 19.08
C GLN A 492 -9.56 -5.15 19.49
N LEU A 493 -10.48 -6.01 20.05
CA LEU A 493 -11.75 -5.58 20.62
C LEU A 493 -11.75 -5.87 22.13
N ARG A 494 -11.06 -5.04 22.89
CA ARG A 494 -10.99 -5.09 24.35
C ARG A 494 -11.30 -3.73 24.97
N PRO A 495 -11.65 -3.65 26.25
CA PRO A 495 -11.87 -2.36 26.90
C PRO A 495 -10.70 -1.39 26.69
N GLY A 496 -11.01 -0.16 26.22
CA GLY A 496 -10.07 0.90 25.88
C GLY A 496 -9.60 0.92 24.42
N SER A 497 -9.80 -0.15 23.63
CA SER A 497 -9.52 -0.14 22.18
C SER A 497 -10.49 0.76 21.44
N TYR A 498 -10.09 1.23 20.26
CA TYR A 498 -11.04 1.85 19.35
C TYR A 498 -12.13 0.84 18.94
N ALA A 499 -13.34 1.33 18.77
CA ALA A 499 -14.44 0.56 18.21
C ALA A 499 -14.30 0.51 16.68
N ASP A 500 -13.18 -0.06 16.23
CA ASP A 500 -12.85 -0.32 14.83
C ASP A 500 -13.05 -1.82 14.58
N PHE A 501 -14.07 -2.19 13.82
CA PHE A 501 -14.40 -3.60 13.59
C PHE A 501 -15.09 -3.85 12.25
N LEU A 502 -15.04 -5.11 11.83
CA LEU A 502 -15.70 -5.62 10.64
C LEU A 502 -16.87 -6.50 11.03
N VAL A 503 -17.98 -6.38 10.31
CA VAL A 503 -19.08 -7.34 10.34
C VAL A 503 -19.00 -8.18 9.06
N LEU A 504 -18.94 -9.50 9.22
CA LEU A 504 -18.75 -10.46 8.14
C LEU A 504 -19.94 -11.41 8.07
N ARG A 505 -20.34 -11.77 6.84
CA ARG A 505 -21.39 -12.77 6.61
C ARG A 505 -20.86 -14.21 6.66
N GLN A 506 -19.56 -14.37 6.52
CA GLN A 506 -18.88 -15.66 6.51
C GLN A 506 -17.70 -15.61 7.49
N ASP A 507 -17.48 -16.69 8.21
CA ASP A 507 -16.44 -16.79 9.21
C ASP A 507 -15.08 -17.07 8.55
N PRO A 508 -14.11 -16.14 8.59
CA PRO A 508 -12.81 -16.30 7.98
C PRO A 508 -11.94 -17.37 8.64
N PHE A 509 -12.28 -17.79 9.86
CA PHE A 509 -11.52 -18.81 10.59
C PHE A 509 -11.98 -20.24 10.28
N THR A 510 -13.22 -20.43 9.82
CA THR A 510 -13.81 -21.75 9.55
C THR A 510 -14.17 -21.99 8.07
N ALA A 511 -14.31 -20.93 7.27
CA ALA A 511 -14.59 -21.00 5.83
C ALA A 511 -13.55 -21.85 5.07
N ALA A 512 -13.87 -22.37 3.89
CA ALA A 512 -12.88 -22.95 3.01
C ALA A 512 -11.77 -21.93 2.67
N CYS A 513 -10.53 -22.37 2.50
CA CYS A 513 -9.41 -21.44 2.35
C CYS A 513 -9.58 -20.56 1.10
N GLU A 514 -10.07 -21.15 0.02
CA GLU A 514 -10.31 -20.52 -1.27
C GLU A 514 -11.36 -19.39 -1.20
N GLU A 515 -12.32 -19.50 -0.27
CA GLU A 515 -13.37 -18.51 -0.07
C GLU A 515 -12.82 -17.18 0.50
N LEU A 516 -11.64 -17.20 1.14
CA LEU A 516 -10.99 -16.00 1.65
C LEU A 516 -10.62 -15.01 0.53
N VAL A 517 -10.34 -15.49 -0.68
CA VAL A 517 -9.94 -14.65 -1.82
C VAL A 517 -11.01 -13.61 -2.16
N ASP A 518 -12.29 -14.00 -2.05
CA ASP A 518 -13.44 -13.16 -2.40
C ASP A 518 -14.16 -12.60 -1.18
N LEU A 519 -13.70 -12.90 0.03
CA LEU A 519 -14.32 -12.41 1.26
C LEU A 519 -14.28 -10.87 1.31
N ARG A 520 -15.42 -10.28 1.67
CA ARG A 520 -15.59 -8.83 1.84
C ARG A 520 -16.39 -8.56 3.10
N PRO A 521 -16.12 -7.49 3.84
CA PRO A 521 -16.94 -7.09 4.96
C PRO A 521 -18.34 -6.64 4.48
N ALA A 522 -19.35 -7.00 5.24
CA ALA A 522 -20.71 -6.47 5.08
C ALA A 522 -20.79 -5.04 5.64
N GLN A 523 -20.11 -4.80 6.77
CA GLN A 523 -19.96 -3.46 7.35
C GLN A 523 -18.54 -3.26 7.85
N VAL A 524 -18.07 -2.00 7.77
CA VAL A 524 -16.81 -1.55 8.37
C VAL A 524 -17.12 -0.39 9.31
N TRP A 525 -16.77 -0.56 10.55
CA TRP A 525 -16.97 0.40 11.62
C TRP A 525 -15.62 0.98 12.04
N VAL A 526 -15.52 2.30 12.13
CA VAL A 526 -14.31 3.01 12.58
C VAL A 526 -14.71 4.09 13.57
N GLY A 527 -14.13 4.03 14.77
CA GLY A 527 -14.46 4.94 15.85
C GLY A 527 -15.94 4.82 16.29
N GLY A 528 -16.52 3.62 16.21
CA GLY A 528 -17.93 3.36 16.57
C GLY A 528 -18.94 3.86 15.55
N GLU A 529 -18.51 4.31 14.38
CA GLU A 529 -19.36 4.78 13.28
C GLU A 529 -19.27 3.83 12.08
N CYS A 530 -20.40 3.46 11.49
CA CYS A 530 -20.43 2.66 10.27
C CYS A 530 -19.95 3.52 9.08
N ARG A 531 -18.75 3.24 8.57
CA ARG A 531 -18.15 3.96 7.44
C ARG A 531 -18.47 3.34 6.09
N ILE A 532 -18.64 2.03 6.06
CA ILE A 532 -18.97 1.26 4.85
C ILE A 532 -20.08 0.28 5.20
N GLU A 533 -21.10 0.24 4.36
CA GLU A 533 -22.16 -0.76 4.40
C GLU A 533 -22.40 -1.29 2.99
N THR A 534 -22.20 -2.60 2.82
CA THR A 534 -22.42 -3.26 1.54
C THR A 534 -23.85 -3.76 1.48
N GLN A 535 -24.64 -3.28 0.53
CA GLN A 535 -26.04 -3.69 0.36
C GLN A 535 -26.16 -5.22 0.27
N LYS A 536 -27.22 -5.76 0.89
CA LYS A 536 -27.61 -7.17 0.72
C LYS A 536 -28.04 -7.35 -0.75
N ASN A 537 -27.20 -7.99 -1.58
CA ASN A 537 -27.62 -8.44 -2.91
C ASN A 537 -28.51 -9.65 -2.79
#